data_a2f40f3b5e220afacb62ecfaec96b599
#
_entry.id   a2f40f3b5e220afacb62ecfaec96b599
#
_cell.length_a   1.000
_cell.length_b   1.000
_cell.length_c   1.000
_cell.angle_alpha   90.00
_cell.angle_beta   90.00
_cell.angle_gamma   90.00
#
_symmetry.space_group_name_H-M   'P 1'
#
loop_
_entity.id
_entity.type
_entity.pdbx_description
1 polymer ?
#
loop_
_entity_poly.entity_id
_entity_poly.type
_entity_poly.pdbx_seq_one_letter_code
_entity_poly.pdbx_strand_id
1 'polypeptide(L)'
;MTRHVRRLLVATATVVGAVLFLVSSPASAHSVLLFSTPAASSVLPTSPDRIELGFNEAVDAKLSGIRLFDADQREIGIGNTEAAPNNASVVTAEIPELKNGTYVVVWRVTSADGHPVNGAFPFEIGTVSSGKGADLVDKVVAAAQRTSPLGPALSIGKFLGFLGFV
;
A
#
# COMPACT_ATOMS: atom_id res chain seq x y z
N MET A 1 58.51 13.02 -3.64
CA MET A 1 57.15 13.55 -3.78
C MET A 1 57.09 14.88 -3.03
N THR A 2 56.96 15.99 -3.76
CA THR A 2 57.04 17.34 -3.18
C THR A 2 55.79 17.63 -2.31
N ARG A 3 55.98 18.49 -1.27
CA ARG A 3 54.88 18.86 -0.34
C ARG A 3 53.64 19.42 -1.08
N HIS A 4 53.80 20.02 -2.24
CA HIS A 4 52.73 20.53 -3.06
C HIS A 4 51.88 19.44 -3.69
N VAL A 5 52.50 18.37 -4.23
CA VAL A 5 51.78 17.21 -4.81
C VAL A 5 50.94 16.50 -3.75
N ARG A 6 51.48 16.32 -2.53
CA ARG A 6 50.73 15.71 -1.42
C ARG A 6 49.53 16.56 -0.98
N ARG A 7 49.67 17.90 -0.94
CA ARG A 7 48.55 18.79 -0.62
C ARG A 7 47.45 18.78 -1.70
N LEU A 8 47.84 18.72 -2.97
CA LEU A 8 46.90 18.61 -4.09
C LEU A 8 46.12 17.32 -4.03
N LEU A 9 46.78 16.19 -3.80
CA LEU A 9 46.14 14.89 -3.68
C LEU A 9 45.13 14.83 -2.51
N VAL A 10 45.51 15.39 -1.36
CA VAL A 10 44.59 15.46 -0.20
C VAL A 10 43.42 16.35 -0.51
N ALA A 11 43.60 17.52 -1.11
CA ALA A 11 42.50 18.42 -1.48
C ALA A 11 41.55 17.78 -2.48
N THR A 12 42.07 17.09 -3.51
CA THR A 12 41.24 16.37 -4.50
C THR A 12 40.47 15.22 -3.86
N ALA A 13 41.08 14.43 -2.98
CA ALA A 13 40.42 13.36 -2.26
C ALA A 13 39.29 13.87 -1.36
N THR A 14 39.51 15.02 -0.69
CA THR A 14 38.49 15.66 0.15
C THR A 14 37.30 16.16 -0.68
N VAL A 15 37.56 16.79 -1.83
CA VAL A 15 36.49 17.28 -2.72
C VAL A 15 35.71 16.10 -3.31
N VAL A 16 36.38 15.05 -3.77
CA VAL A 16 35.69 13.83 -4.29
C VAL A 16 34.88 13.16 -3.19
N GLY A 17 35.40 13.04 -1.97
CA GLY A 17 34.67 12.52 -0.82
C GLY A 17 33.43 13.35 -0.49
N ALA A 18 33.55 14.69 -0.49
CA ALA A 18 32.43 15.59 -0.24
C ALA A 18 31.35 15.50 -1.33
N VAL A 19 31.73 15.38 -2.61
CA VAL A 19 30.80 15.21 -3.72
C VAL A 19 30.05 13.87 -3.63
N LEU A 20 30.73 12.79 -3.26
CA LEU A 20 30.08 11.47 -3.07
C LEU A 20 29.07 11.48 -1.91
N PHE A 21 29.30 12.26 -0.86
CA PHE A 21 28.34 12.42 0.24
C PHE A 21 27.09 13.24 -0.15
N LEU A 22 27.23 14.18 -1.10
CA LEU A 22 26.12 15.04 -1.57
C LEU A 22 25.18 14.35 -2.57
N VAL A 23 25.58 13.19 -3.14
CA VAL A 23 24.78 12.45 -4.14
C VAL A 23 23.97 11.33 -3.52
N SER A 24 23.90 11.21 -2.19
CA SER A 24 23.04 10.26 -1.50
C SER A 24 21.60 10.67 -1.66
N SER A 25 20.93 10.21 -2.72
CA SER A 25 19.49 10.27 -2.82
C SER A 25 18.89 9.52 -1.63
N PRO A 26 17.94 10.09 -0.87
CA PRO A 26 17.22 9.32 0.13
C PRO A 26 16.58 8.14 -0.58
N ALA A 27 17.02 6.93 -0.24
CA ALA A 27 16.31 5.72 -0.66
C ALA A 27 14.92 5.79 -0.02
N SER A 28 13.88 6.05 -0.83
CA SER A 28 12.51 5.95 -0.36
C SER A 28 12.22 4.46 -0.14
N ALA A 29 12.39 4.01 1.08
CA ALA A 29 12.17 2.63 1.50
C ALA A 29 10.72 2.38 1.92
N HIS A 30 9.78 3.21 1.48
CA HIS A 30 8.37 3.05 1.80
C HIS A 30 7.66 2.31 0.67
N SER A 31 7.01 1.20 1.00
CA SER A 31 6.18 0.45 0.05
C SER A 31 5.05 1.32 -0.49
N VAL A 32 4.95 1.41 -1.81
CA VAL A 32 3.88 2.11 -2.51
C VAL A 32 3.02 1.08 -3.24
N LEU A 33 1.70 1.16 -3.07
CA LEU A 33 0.76 0.34 -3.84
C LEU A 33 0.79 0.77 -5.31
N LEU A 34 1.18 -0.15 -6.20
CA LEU A 34 1.25 0.10 -7.64
C LEU A 34 -0.04 -0.31 -8.35
N PHE A 35 -0.65 -1.42 -7.92
CA PHE A 35 -1.91 -1.91 -8.47
C PHE A 35 -2.70 -2.69 -7.44
N SER A 36 -4.00 -2.84 -7.68
CA SER A 36 -4.88 -3.73 -6.95
C SER A 36 -5.81 -4.48 -7.90
N THR A 37 -6.19 -5.70 -7.51
CA THR A 37 -7.28 -6.47 -8.12
C THR A 37 -8.25 -6.85 -7.01
N PRO A 38 -9.50 -6.36 -7.03
CA PRO A 38 -10.07 -5.40 -7.98
C PRO A 38 -9.35 -4.04 -8.00
N ALA A 39 -9.36 -3.36 -9.14
CA ALA A 39 -8.80 -2.02 -9.22
C ALA A 39 -9.61 -1.05 -8.33
N ALA A 40 -8.92 -0.08 -7.72
CA ALA A 40 -9.56 0.94 -6.91
C ALA A 40 -10.65 1.68 -7.71
N SER A 41 -11.82 1.84 -7.11
CA SER A 41 -13.01 2.48 -7.70
C SER A 41 -13.57 1.78 -8.96
N SER A 42 -13.17 0.55 -9.22
CA SER A 42 -13.71 -0.23 -10.35
C SER A 42 -15.11 -0.76 -10.08
N VAL A 43 -15.85 -1.00 -11.17
CA VAL A 43 -17.14 -1.69 -11.16
C VAL A 43 -16.98 -3.01 -11.90
N LEU A 44 -17.20 -4.10 -11.21
CA LEU A 44 -17.07 -5.45 -11.75
C LEU A 44 -18.45 -6.00 -12.12
N PRO A 45 -18.57 -6.77 -13.21
CA PRO A 45 -19.81 -7.44 -13.54
C PRO A 45 -20.14 -8.61 -12.60
N THR A 46 -19.13 -9.24 -12.01
CA THR A 46 -19.22 -10.43 -11.14
C THR A 46 -18.26 -10.33 -9.97
N SER A 47 -18.50 -11.13 -8.93
CA SER A 47 -17.60 -11.26 -7.79
C SER A 47 -16.21 -11.73 -8.24
N PRO A 48 -15.14 -11.09 -7.78
CA PRO A 48 -13.80 -11.64 -7.92
C PRO A 48 -13.58 -12.78 -6.91
N ASP A 49 -12.62 -13.67 -7.19
CA ASP A 49 -12.29 -14.79 -6.30
C ASP A 49 -11.29 -14.39 -5.22
N ARG A 50 -10.54 -13.32 -5.44
CA ARG A 50 -9.47 -12.86 -4.54
C ARG A 50 -9.24 -11.35 -4.64
N ILE A 51 -8.56 -10.82 -3.63
CA ILE A 51 -7.96 -9.49 -3.64
C ILE A 51 -6.45 -9.68 -3.83
N GLU A 52 -5.85 -8.89 -4.73
CA GLU A 52 -4.40 -8.81 -4.92
C GLU A 52 -3.94 -7.37 -4.77
N LEU A 53 -2.82 -7.17 -4.08
CA LEU A 53 -2.19 -5.86 -3.88
C LEU A 53 -0.73 -5.96 -4.27
N GLY A 54 -0.32 -5.20 -5.28
CA GLY A 54 1.06 -5.18 -5.79
C GLY A 54 1.78 -3.89 -5.40
N PHE A 55 3.00 -4.05 -4.87
CA PHE A 55 3.83 -2.98 -4.34
C PHE A 55 5.11 -2.81 -5.16
N ASN A 56 5.77 -1.66 -5.00
CA ASN A 56 7.06 -1.36 -5.66
C ASN A 56 8.24 -2.15 -5.09
N GLU A 57 8.06 -2.82 -3.94
CA GLU A 57 9.08 -3.62 -3.27
C GLU A 57 8.47 -4.83 -2.56
N ALA A 58 9.30 -5.75 -2.08
CA ALA A 58 8.83 -6.89 -1.29
C ALA A 58 8.22 -6.44 0.04
N VAL A 59 7.15 -7.12 0.45
CA VAL A 59 6.46 -6.89 1.72
C VAL A 59 6.41 -8.18 2.55
N ASP A 60 6.39 -8.06 3.87
CA ASP A 60 6.23 -9.20 4.76
C ASP A 60 4.75 -9.58 4.87
N ALA A 61 4.34 -10.62 4.14
CA ALA A 61 2.97 -11.09 4.15
C ALA A 61 2.48 -11.55 5.54
N LYS A 62 3.39 -12.04 6.42
CA LYS A 62 3.03 -12.50 7.77
C LYS A 62 2.67 -11.34 8.70
N LEU A 63 3.23 -10.17 8.46
CA LEU A 63 2.97 -8.93 9.18
C LEU A 63 1.97 -8.02 8.43
N SER A 64 1.42 -8.51 7.33
CA SER A 64 0.45 -7.81 6.49
C SER A 64 -0.96 -8.34 6.72
N GLY A 65 -1.96 -7.53 6.40
CA GLY A 65 -3.36 -7.89 6.51
C GLY A 65 -4.22 -7.15 5.50
N ILE A 66 -5.16 -7.91 4.92
CA ILE A 66 -6.23 -7.38 4.07
C ILE A 66 -7.54 -7.62 4.83
N ARG A 67 -8.43 -6.64 4.82
CA ARG A 67 -9.78 -6.72 5.40
C ARG A 67 -10.78 -6.22 4.37
N LEU A 68 -11.93 -6.83 4.32
CA LEU A 68 -13.00 -6.49 3.39
C LEU A 68 -14.26 -6.09 4.16
N PHE A 69 -14.90 -5.01 3.75
CA PHE A 69 -16.12 -4.50 4.38
C PHE A 69 -17.21 -4.28 3.34
N ASP A 70 -18.46 -4.50 3.76
CA ASP A 70 -19.65 -4.17 2.98
C ASP A 70 -20.08 -2.70 3.15
N ALA A 71 -21.14 -2.31 2.44
CA ALA A 71 -21.73 -0.96 2.51
C ALA A 71 -22.28 -0.58 3.89
N ASP A 72 -22.61 -1.56 4.74
CA ASP A 72 -23.08 -1.37 6.11
C ASP A 72 -21.91 -1.34 7.12
N GLN A 73 -20.65 -1.29 6.65
CA GLN A 73 -19.43 -1.31 7.45
C GLN A 73 -19.22 -2.63 8.22
N ARG A 74 -19.87 -3.72 7.80
CA ARG A 74 -19.64 -5.04 8.39
C ARG A 74 -18.42 -5.69 7.72
N GLU A 75 -17.56 -6.25 8.54
CA GLU A 75 -16.42 -7.00 8.04
C GLU A 75 -16.85 -8.35 7.46
N ILE A 76 -16.38 -8.64 6.26
CA ILE A 76 -16.60 -9.91 5.56
C ILE A 76 -15.40 -10.80 5.85
N GLY A 77 -15.65 -12.02 6.33
CA GLY A 77 -14.59 -13.01 6.53
C GLY A 77 -13.95 -13.39 5.20
N ILE A 78 -12.64 -13.22 5.11
CA ILE A 78 -11.83 -13.57 3.95
C ILE A 78 -10.71 -14.54 4.35
N GLY A 79 -10.03 -15.13 3.37
CA GLY A 79 -8.86 -15.97 3.60
C GLY A 79 -7.68 -15.22 4.22
N ASN A 80 -6.64 -15.96 4.60
CA ASN A 80 -5.41 -15.36 5.11
C ASN A 80 -4.74 -14.50 4.04
N THR A 81 -4.04 -13.47 4.50
CA THR A 81 -3.17 -12.68 3.62
C THR A 81 -1.86 -13.46 3.40
N GLU A 82 -1.55 -13.74 2.16
CA GLU A 82 -0.38 -14.53 1.77
C GLU A 82 0.40 -13.80 0.66
N ALA A 83 1.71 -14.09 0.55
CA ALA A 83 2.47 -13.63 -0.60
C ALA A 83 2.06 -14.41 -1.85
N ALA A 84 1.96 -13.74 -3.00
CA ALA A 84 1.72 -14.43 -4.25
C ALA A 84 2.88 -15.39 -4.59
N PRO A 85 2.60 -16.55 -5.24
CA PRO A 85 3.65 -17.48 -5.62
C PRO A 85 4.75 -16.78 -6.45
N ASN A 86 6.00 -16.93 -6.01
CA ASN A 86 7.19 -16.37 -6.67
C ASN A 86 7.23 -14.83 -6.79
N ASN A 87 6.39 -14.10 -6.05
CA ASN A 87 6.40 -12.65 -6.05
C ASN A 87 6.14 -12.07 -4.65
N ALA A 88 7.20 -11.77 -3.91
CA ALA A 88 7.11 -11.20 -2.57
C ALA A 88 6.61 -9.75 -2.53
N SER A 89 6.52 -9.07 -3.67
CA SER A 89 5.94 -7.72 -3.73
C SER A 89 4.42 -7.71 -3.97
N VAL A 90 3.80 -8.90 -4.04
CA VAL A 90 2.34 -9.03 -4.18
C VAL A 90 1.80 -9.82 -3.00
N VAL A 91 0.79 -9.30 -2.34
CA VAL A 91 0.00 -10.03 -1.34
C VAL A 91 -1.41 -10.28 -1.86
N THR A 92 -1.97 -11.42 -1.47
CA THR A 92 -3.29 -11.86 -1.93
C THR A 92 -4.09 -12.42 -0.76
N ALA A 93 -5.42 -12.34 -0.86
CA ALA A 93 -6.36 -13.01 0.03
C ALA A 93 -7.56 -13.51 -0.77
N GLU A 94 -7.95 -14.76 -0.57
CA GLU A 94 -9.18 -15.32 -1.16
C GLU A 94 -10.41 -14.70 -0.49
N ILE A 95 -11.46 -14.45 -1.28
CA ILE A 95 -12.70 -13.89 -0.77
C ILE A 95 -13.88 -14.78 -1.16
N PRO A 96 -14.96 -14.81 -0.34
CA PRO A 96 -16.17 -15.53 -0.70
C PRO A 96 -16.87 -14.86 -1.87
N GLU A 97 -17.81 -15.56 -2.50
CA GLU A 97 -18.69 -14.98 -3.51
C GLU A 97 -19.48 -13.80 -2.91
N LEU A 98 -19.34 -12.65 -3.53
CA LEU A 98 -19.94 -11.39 -3.11
C LEU A 98 -21.19 -11.08 -3.97
N LYS A 99 -22.19 -10.51 -3.36
CA LYS A 99 -23.40 -10.00 -4.05
C LYS A 99 -23.12 -8.65 -4.71
N ASN A 100 -24.05 -8.20 -5.55
CA ASN A 100 -24.03 -6.84 -6.07
C ASN A 100 -24.03 -5.83 -4.93
N GLY A 101 -23.13 -4.85 -4.98
CA GLY A 101 -22.98 -3.85 -3.92
C GLY A 101 -21.64 -3.14 -3.93
N THR A 102 -21.46 -2.24 -2.98
CA THR A 102 -20.20 -1.50 -2.77
C THR A 102 -19.43 -2.14 -1.64
N TYR A 103 -18.13 -2.31 -1.86
CA TYR A 103 -17.20 -2.92 -0.91
C TYR A 103 -15.99 -2.01 -0.69
N VAL A 104 -15.37 -2.12 0.47
CA VAL A 104 -14.14 -1.39 0.81
C VAL A 104 -13.09 -2.39 1.23
N VAL A 105 -11.94 -2.36 0.55
CA VAL A 105 -10.72 -3.04 0.96
C VAL A 105 -9.94 -2.10 1.88
N VAL A 106 -9.59 -2.59 3.07
CA VAL A 106 -8.65 -1.94 3.98
C VAL A 106 -7.43 -2.84 4.10
N TRP A 107 -6.25 -2.27 3.94
CA TRP A 107 -5.03 -3.06 3.97
C TRP A 107 -3.94 -2.40 4.80
N ARG A 108 -3.08 -3.24 5.34
CA ARG A 108 -1.84 -2.85 6.00
C ARG A 108 -0.76 -3.84 5.60
N VAL A 109 0.38 -3.35 5.15
CA VAL A 109 1.55 -4.16 4.84
C VAL A 109 2.76 -3.63 5.59
N THR A 110 3.72 -4.50 5.83
CA THR A 110 5.02 -4.13 6.39
C THR A 110 6.04 -4.20 5.26
N SER A 111 6.68 -3.08 4.95
CA SER A 111 7.72 -2.98 3.93
C SER A 111 9.01 -3.70 4.34
N ALA A 112 9.92 -3.90 3.38
CA ALA A 112 11.19 -4.60 3.62
C ALA A 112 12.06 -3.92 4.68
N ASP A 113 11.91 -2.60 4.89
CA ASP A 113 12.59 -1.82 5.94
C ASP A 113 11.90 -1.90 7.31
N GLY A 114 10.80 -2.68 7.44
CA GLY A 114 10.06 -2.87 8.68
C GLY A 114 8.99 -1.81 8.97
N HIS A 115 8.80 -0.80 8.11
CA HIS A 115 7.79 0.22 8.33
C HIS A 115 6.41 -0.23 7.84
N PRO A 116 5.34 -0.05 8.65
CA PRO A 116 3.99 -0.36 8.22
C PRO A 116 3.45 0.74 7.30
N VAL A 117 2.89 0.31 6.16
CA VAL A 117 2.13 1.14 5.23
C VAL A 117 0.71 0.61 5.15
N ASN A 118 -0.27 1.49 5.04
CA ASN A 118 -1.68 1.12 5.02
C ASN A 118 -2.48 2.00 4.07
N GLY A 119 -3.62 1.50 3.64
CA GLY A 119 -4.54 2.23 2.79
C GLY A 119 -5.91 1.57 2.73
N ALA A 120 -6.81 2.22 1.99
CA ALA A 120 -8.14 1.70 1.72
C ALA A 120 -8.63 2.20 0.36
N PHE A 121 -9.46 1.39 -0.31
CA PHE A 121 -10.12 1.76 -1.55
C PHE A 121 -11.46 1.03 -1.70
N PRO A 122 -12.46 1.62 -2.40
CA PRO A 122 -13.71 0.97 -2.72
C PRO A 122 -13.61 0.22 -4.05
N PHE A 123 -14.50 -0.76 -4.23
CA PHE A 123 -14.89 -1.33 -5.52
C PHE A 123 -16.37 -1.69 -5.49
N GLU A 124 -16.98 -1.91 -6.65
CA GLU A 124 -18.39 -2.22 -6.78
C GLU A 124 -18.59 -3.49 -7.61
N ILE A 125 -19.67 -4.21 -7.34
CA ILE A 125 -20.13 -5.35 -8.13
C ILE A 125 -21.55 -5.05 -8.63
N GLY A 126 -21.77 -5.22 -9.93
CA GLY A 126 -23.06 -5.03 -10.59
C GLY A 126 -23.31 -3.60 -11.01
N THR A 127 -23.98 -2.80 -10.20
CA THR A 127 -24.40 -1.44 -10.56
C THR A 127 -23.59 -0.36 -9.84
N VAL A 128 -23.32 0.73 -10.56
CA VAL A 128 -22.60 1.90 -10.03
C VAL A 128 -23.43 2.60 -8.96
N SER A 129 -22.93 2.69 -7.74
CA SER A 129 -23.51 3.56 -6.68
C SER A 129 -22.94 4.95 -6.82
N SER A 130 -23.65 5.86 -7.46
CA SER A 130 -23.21 7.24 -7.74
C SER A 130 -22.54 7.89 -6.51
N GLY A 131 -21.21 7.95 -6.47
CA GLY A 131 -20.41 8.78 -5.57
C GLY A 131 -20.32 8.35 -4.10
N LYS A 132 -20.92 7.25 -3.68
CA LYS A 132 -20.93 6.82 -2.26
C LYS A 132 -19.67 6.08 -1.80
N GLY A 133 -18.83 5.65 -2.73
CA GLY A 133 -17.63 4.86 -2.41
C GLY A 133 -16.62 5.61 -1.53
N ALA A 134 -16.35 6.87 -1.83
CA ALA A 134 -15.38 7.67 -1.06
C ALA A 134 -15.84 7.92 0.38
N ASP A 135 -17.12 8.30 0.57
CA ASP A 135 -17.70 8.49 1.92
C ASP A 135 -17.72 7.19 2.73
N LEU A 136 -17.90 6.06 2.05
CA LEU A 136 -17.88 4.76 2.69
C LEU A 136 -16.47 4.40 3.15
N VAL A 137 -15.44 4.70 2.36
CA VAL A 137 -14.03 4.50 2.75
C VAL A 137 -13.73 5.21 4.06
N ASP A 138 -14.06 6.50 4.18
CA ASP A 138 -13.81 7.27 5.40
C ASP A 138 -14.51 6.64 6.63
N LYS A 139 -15.75 6.19 6.48
CA LYS A 139 -16.52 5.54 7.55
C LYS A 139 -15.92 4.18 7.94
N VAL A 140 -15.58 3.35 6.97
CA VAL A 140 -15.00 2.01 7.19
C VAL A 140 -13.63 2.14 7.85
N VAL A 141 -12.80 3.05 7.38
CA VAL A 141 -11.48 3.31 7.97
C VAL A 141 -11.60 3.75 9.42
N ALA A 142 -12.52 4.67 9.73
CA ALA A 142 -12.79 5.09 11.10
C ALA A 142 -13.30 3.94 11.99
N ALA A 143 -14.14 3.06 11.45
CA ALA A 143 -14.63 1.87 12.17
C ALA A 143 -13.51 0.84 12.39
N ALA A 144 -12.72 0.55 11.36
CA ALA A 144 -11.61 -0.40 11.42
C ALA A 144 -10.53 0.00 12.44
N GLN A 145 -10.31 1.30 12.61
CA GLN A 145 -9.37 1.83 13.63
C GLN A 145 -9.87 1.59 15.07
N ARG A 146 -11.18 1.64 15.29
CA ARG A 146 -11.77 1.41 16.62
C ARG A 146 -11.71 -0.05 17.06
N THR A 147 -11.76 -0.98 16.09
CA THR A 147 -11.78 -2.43 16.35
C THR A 147 -10.40 -3.08 16.30
N SER A 148 -9.35 -2.35 15.97
CA SER A 148 -7.98 -2.88 15.94
C SER A 148 -7.40 -2.94 17.35
N PRO A 149 -6.92 -4.11 17.83
CA PRO A 149 -6.27 -4.23 19.14
C PRO A 149 -4.91 -3.54 19.24
N LEU A 150 -4.41 -3.00 18.14
CA LEU A 150 -3.15 -2.25 18.05
C LEU A 150 -3.44 -0.75 18.04
N GLY A 151 -3.71 -0.18 19.20
CA GLY A 151 -3.81 1.23 19.55
C GLY A 151 -3.88 2.34 18.46
N PRO A 152 -4.07 3.63 18.83
CA PRO A 152 -4.39 4.73 17.90
C PRO A 152 -3.22 5.24 17.04
N ALA A 153 -2.24 4.41 16.72
CA ALA A 153 -1.02 4.78 15.97
C ALA A 153 -1.18 4.66 14.43
N LEU A 154 -2.40 4.62 13.90
CA LEU A 154 -2.63 4.60 12.45
C LEU A 154 -2.99 6.00 11.96
N SER A 155 -1.98 6.83 11.75
CA SER A 155 -2.15 8.00 10.88
C SER A 155 -2.31 7.52 9.43
N ILE A 156 -3.55 7.40 8.98
CA ILE A 156 -3.85 7.07 7.59
C ILE A 156 -3.59 8.32 6.77
N GLY A 157 -2.49 8.32 6.04
CA GLY A 157 -2.26 9.27 4.98
C GLY A 157 -3.42 9.17 3.98
N LYS A 158 -4.16 10.26 3.76
CA LYS A 158 -5.22 10.32 2.77
C LYS A 158 -4.61 10.08 1.39
N PHE A 159 -4.75 8.89 0.88
CA PHE A 159 -4.40 8.56 -0.49
C PHE A 159 -5.60 8.92 -1.40
N LEU A 160 -5.94 10.21 -1.43
CA LEU A 160 -6.79 10.80 -2.47
C LEU A 160 -5.86 11.26 -3.60
N GLY A 161 -5.53 10.36 -4.51
CA GLY A 161 -4.67 10.76 -5.61
C GLY A 161 -4.35 9.66 -6.62
N PHE A 162 -5.35 8.97 -7.12
CA PHE A 162 -5.20 8.30 -8.41
C PHE A 162 -6.51 8.44 -9.22
N LEU A 163 -6.85 9.70 -9.54
CA LEU A 163 -7.72 9.96 -10.70
C LEU A 163 -6.79 9.92 -11.91
N GLY A 164 -6.85 8.81 -12.65
CA GLY A 164 -6.16 8.64 -13.90
C GLY A 164 -6.52 9.76 -14.88
N PHE A 165 -5.49 10.38 -15.41
CA PHE A 165 -5.57 11.15 -16.63
C PHE A 165 -5.39 10.17 -17.80
N VAL A 166 -6.40 10.04 -18.63
CA VAL A 166 -6.29 9.68 -20.05
C VAL A 166 -6.54 10.94 -20.83
#